data_e3cfe1b60f2776b468bb6905a4085019
#
_entry.id   e3cfe1b60f2776b468bb6905a4085019
#
_cell.length_a   1.000
_cell.length_b   1.000
_cell.length_c   1.000
_cell.angle_alpha   90.00
_cell.angle_beta   90.00
_cell.angle_gamma   90.00
#
_symmetry.space_group_name_H-M   'P 1'
#
loop_
_entity.id
_entity.type
_entity.pdbx_description
1 polymer ?
#
loop_
_entity_poly.entity_id
_entity_poly.type
_entity_poly.pdbx_seq_one_letter_code
_entity_poly.pdbx_strand_id
1 'polypeptide(L)'
;MSSPSHVADTPITDRRQLVEVLASGEKPAQQWRIGTEHEKFGFRLDELRPPTFEGPQGIEALLTGLTRFGWEPVREDGRTIALLRDGASVTLEPAGQLELSGAALETIHQTCVETGTHLGEVAEVAGELRLGFLGMGFQPKWTRADMPWMPKGRYKIMRSYMPKVGQLGLDMMTRTCTVQVNLDYATEADMVKKFRVSLALQPIATALFADSPFTEGQPNGYLSYRSHIWTDTDADRTGMLDFVFEDGFGYERYVDYLLDVPMYFSYRDGIYHDASGQSFRDFMQGRLPVLPGALPTLRDWSDHMTTAFPEVRLKKYLEMRGADAGPWARLCALPAFWVGLLYDDAALDAAWDLVKDFSLAERHALRDGVPKHALKLPFRGGTVRDLAARAVEISIAGLKRRARRNADGQDESGFLDVLREIVDSGLTPAERKLALFHGRWNGSVDPVFAEFAY
;
A
#
# COMPACT_ATOMS: atom_id res chain seq x y z
N MET A 1 0.04 7.04 -4.74
CA MET A 1 0.68 8.08 -5.60
C MET A 1 1.34 9.14 -4.73
N SER A 2 2.62 9.32 -4.89
CA SER A 2 3.44 10.26 -4.10
C SER A 2 3.67 11.63 -4.81
N SER A 3 2.88 11.95 -5.84
CA SER A 3 2.92 13.21 -6.59
C SER A 3 1.60 13.99 -6.45
N PRO A 4 1.58 15.34 -6.64
CA PRO A 4 0.36 16.12 -6.65
C PRO A 4 -0.64 15.60 -7.68
N SER A 5 -1.94 15.72 -7.38
CA SER A 5 -2.99 15.27 -8.30
C SER A 5 -3.07 16.16 -9.55
N HIS A 6 -3.45 15.55 -10.69
CA HIS A 6 -3.72 16.28 -11.93
C HIS A 6 -5.19 16.72 -12.06
N VAL A 7 -5.94 16.74 -10.94
CA VAL A 7 -7.33 17.22 -10.91
C VAL A 7 -7.36 18.72 -11.12
N ALA A 8 -8.40 19.23 -11.79
CA ALA A 8 -8.55 20.64 -12.08
C ALA A 8 -8.64 21.49 -10.80
N ASP A 9 -8.12 22.72 -10.86
CA ASP A 9 -8.21 23.73 -9.80
C ASP A 9 -9.62 24.37 -9.72
N THR A 10 -10.67 23.52 -9.71
CA THR A 10 -12.06 23.96 -9.59
C THR A 10 -12.35 24.26 -8.13
N PRO A 11 -12.79 25.48 -7.78
CA PRO A 11 -13.15 25.82 -6.40
C PRO A 11 -14.28 24.94 -5.87
N ILE A 12 -14.17 24.54 -4.61
CA ILE A 12 -15.23 23.84 -3.89
C ILE A 12 -16.13 24.86 -3.23
N THR A 13 -17.40 24.86 -3.63
CA THR A 13 -18.43 25.77 -3.11
C THR A 13 -19.53 25.05 -2.35
N ASP A 14 -19.63 23.74 -2.51
CA ASP A 14 -20.65 22.91 -1.86
C ASP A 14 -20.00 21.58 -1.41
N ARG A 15 -20.36 21.15 -0.19
CA ARG A 15 -19.90 19.85 0.37
C ARG A 15 -20.27 18.67 -0.53
N ARG A 16 -21.35 18.72 -1.28
CA ARG A 16 -21.75 17.66 -2.21
C ARG A 16 -20.68 17.36 -3.26
N GLN A 17 -19.88 18.34 -3.66
CA GLN A 17 -18.77 18.14 -4.61
C GLN A 17 -17.71 17.18 -4.05
N LEU A 18 -17.50 17.13 -2.72
CA LEU A 18 -16.59 16.21 -2.06
C LEU A 18 -17.10 14.76 -2.18
N VAL A 19 -18.42 14.58 -1.99
CA VAL A 19 -19.10 13.28 -2.14
C VAL A 19 -19.08 12.81 -3.60
N GLU A 20 -19.33 13.73 -4.54
CA GLU A 20 -19.32 13.46 -5.98
C GLU A 20 -17.96 12.94 -6.47
N VAL A 21 -16.86 13.38 -5.85
CA VAL A 21 -15.52 12.82 -6.16
C VAL A 21 -15.47 11.32 -5.88
N LEU A 22 -16.03 10.86 -4.76
CA LEU A 22 -16.07 9.44 -4.42
C LEU A 22 -17.08 8.70 -5.32
N ALA A 23 -18.29 9.23 -5.45
CA ALA A 23 -19.35 8.64 -6.28
C ALA A 23 -18.94 8.53 -7.76
N SER A 24 -18.08 9.44 -8.25
CA SER A 24 -17.55 9.34 -9.63
C SER A 24 -16.68 8.09 -9.88
N GLY A 25 -16.37 7.33 -8.85
CA GLY A 25 -15.71 6.03 -8.96
C GLY A 25 -16.66 4.88 -9.32
N GLU A 26 -17.97 5.07 -9.20
CA GLU A 26 -18.99 4.07 -9.56
C GLU A 26 -18.91 3.73 -11.04
N LYS A 27 -18.86 2.44 -11.35
CA LYS A 27 -18.86 1.95 -12.72
C LYS A 27 -19.36 0.51 -12.81
N PRO A 28 -20.00 0.11 -13.92
CA PRO A 28 -20.49 -1.25 -14.09
C PRO A 28 -19.34 -2.27 -14.07
N ALA A 29 -19.62 -3.49 -13.63
CA ALA A 29 -18.63 -4.54 -13.41
C ALA A 29 -17.74 -4.84 -14.64
N GLN A 30 -18.27 -4.65 -15.85
CA GLN A 30 -17.51 -4.84 -17.10
C GLN A 30 -16.38 -3.80 -17.28
N GLN A 31 -16.48 -2.67 -16.59
CA GLN A 31 -15.47 -1.60 -16.62
C GLN A 31 -14.51 -1.66 -15.43
N TRP A 32 -14.69 -2.60 -14.50
CA TRP A 32 -13.80 -2.72 -13.37
C TRP A 32 -12.36 -3.06 -13.80
N ARG A 33 -11.42 -2.43 -13.11
CA ARG A 33 -9.99 -2.60 -13.34
C ARG A 33 -9.28 -2.95 -12.04
N ILE A 34 -8.06 -3.38 -12.17
CA ILE A 34 -7.16 -3.77 -11.09
C ILE A 34 -5.94 -2.86 -11.20
N GLY A 35 -5.71 -2.03 -10.19
CA GLY A 35 -4.46 -1.27 -10.05
C GLY A 35 -3.61 -1.95 -8.98
N THR A 36 -2.32 -2.15 -9.25
CA THR A 36 -1.40 -2.75 -8.27
C THR A 36 -0.29 -1.77 -7.95
N GLU A 37 0.03 -1.61 -6.68
CA GLU A 37 1.17 -0.82 -6.25
C GLU A 37 2.14 -1.72 -5.49
N HIS A 38 3.44 -1.59 -5.74
CA HIS A 38 4.44 -2.30 -4.95
C HIS A 38 5.73 -1.51 -4.80
N GLU A 39 6.26 -1.56 -3.61
CA GLU A 39 7.48 -0.88 -3.20
C GLU A 39 8.62 -1.88 -3.00
N LYS A 40 9.86 -1.41 -3.16
CA LYS A 40 11.07 -2.21 -2.96
C LYS A 40 12.23 -1.36 -2.45
N PHE A 41 13.02 -1.93 -1.54
CA PHE A 41 14.24 -1.30 -1.02
C PHE A 41 15.38 -1.43 -2.00
N GLY A 42 15.93 -0.30 -2.46
CA GLY A 42 17.20 -0.29 -3.17
C GLY A 42 18.37 -0.50 -2.21
N PHE A 43 19.41 -1.19 -2.67
CA PHE A 43 20.67 -1.36 -1.95
C PHE A 43 21.87 -1.44 -2.91
N ARG A 44 23.02 -1.00 -2.47
CA ARG A 44 24.28 -1.13 -3.18
C ARG A 44 24.85 -2.54 -3.00
N LEU A 45 25.28 -3.19 -4.08
CA LEU A 45 25.76 -4.57 -4.06
C LEU A 45 27.06 -4.77 -3.24
N ASP A 46 27.88 -3.72 -3.10
CA ASP A 46 29.15 -3.78 -2.38
C ASP A 46 29.02 -3.60 -0.86
N GLU A 47 28.09 -2.76 -0.41
CA GLU A 47 27.96 -2.39 1.01
C GLU A 47 26.60 -2.75 1.62
N LEU A 48 25.65 -3.16 0.78
CA LEU A 48 24.24 -3.40 1.13
C LEU A 48 23.51 -2.13 1.65
N ARG A 49 24.13 -0.95 1.53
CA ARG A 49 23.55 0.34 1.95
C ARG A 49 22.50 0.85 0.99
N PRO A 50 21.45 1.55 1.49
CA PRO A 50 20.52 2.25 0.64
C PRO A 50 21.25 3.24 -0.27
N PRO A 51 20.90 3.34 -1.58
CA PRO A 51 21.49 4.33 -2.48
C PRO A 51 20.99 5.73 -2.13
N THR A 52 21.86 6.72 -2.26
CA THR A 52 21.47 8.14 -2.19
C THR A 52 20.65 8.55 -3.41
N PHE A 53 20.00 9.70 -3.35
CA PHE A 53 19.32 10.24 -4.55
C PHE A 53 20.32 10.60 -5.65
N GLU A 54 21.35 11.34 -5.29
CA GLU A 54 22.38 11.88 -6.20
C GLU A 54 23.54 10.90 -6.41
N GLY A 55 24.30 11.16 -7.47
CA GLY A 55 25.52 10.42 -7.80
C GLY A 55 25.33 9.36 -8.88
N PRO A 56 26.46 8.81 -9.40
CA PRO A 56 26.42 7.90 -10.55
C PRO A 56 25.77 6.55 -10.27
N GLN A 57 25.62 6.18 -8.99
CA GLN A 57 24.91 4.98 -8.52
C GLN A 57 23.70 5.37 -7.65
N GLY A 58 23.15 6.56 -7.86
CA GLY A 58 22.01 7.09 -7.12
C GLY A 58 20.66 6.72 -7.75
N ILE A 59 19.59 7.02 -7.02
CA ILE A 59 18.21 6.79 -7.50
C ILE A 59 17.89 7.64 -8.73
N GLU A 60 18.42 8.88 -8.85
CA GLU A 60 18.21 9.69 -10.05
C GLU A 60 18.85 9.07 -11.29
N ALA A 61 20.03 8.45 -11.15
CA ALA A 61 20.67 7.71 -12.24
C ALA A 61 19.83 6.48 -12.66
N LEU A 62 19.23 5.77 -11.70
CA LEU A 62 18.29 4.68 -11.97
C LEU A 62 17.08 5.18 -12.76
N LEU A 63 16.40 6.23 -12.28
CA LEU A 63 15.26 6.82 -12.99
C LEU A 63 15.63 7.25 -14.41
N THR A 64 16.80 7.87 -14.57
CA THR A 64 17.32 8.27 -15.89
C THR A 64 17.55 7.05 -16.79
N GLY A 65 18.14 5.99 -16.27
CA GLY A 65 18.37 4.74 -17.01
C GLY A 65 17.06 4.08 -17.49
N LEU A 66 16.01 4.15 -16.67
CA LEU A 66 14.69 3.59 -17.01
C LEU A 66 14.01 4.32 -18.19
N THR A 67 14.37 5.57 -18.48
CA THR A 67 13.78 6.31 -19.63
C THR A 67 14.00 5.63 -20.98
N ARG A 68 15.05 4.81 -21.11
CA ARG A 68 15.31 4.03 -22.35
C ARG A 68 14.22 3.03 -22.70
N PHE A 69 13.39 2.65 -21.72
CA PHE A 69 12.24 1.77 -21.93
C PHE A 69 10.93 2.54 -22.21
N GLY A 70 11.02 3.83 -22.52
CA GLY A 70 9.86 4.67 -22.85
C GLY A 70 9.17 5.31 -21.64
N TRP A 71 9.81 5.29 -20.47
CA TRP A 71 9.33 6.04 -19.31
C TRP A 71 9.60 7.54 -19.48
N GLU A 72 8.58 8.37 -19.25
CA GLU A 72 8.66 9.84 -19.35
C GLU A 72 8.95 10.46 -17.98
N PRO A 73 9.98 11.30 -17.82
CA PRO A 73 10.38 11.86 -16.54
C PRO A 73 9.43 12.97 -16.07
N VAL A 74 9.03 12.89 -14.81
CA VAL A 74 8.38 13.98 -14.05
C VAL A 74 9.42 14.64 -13.18
N ARG A 75 9.47 15.99 -13.21
CA ARG A 75 10.49 16.76 -12.50
C ARG A 75 9.88 17.71 -11.47
N GLU A 76 10.59 17.84 -10.35
CA GLU A 76 10.38 18.84 -9.31
C GLU A 76 11.72 19.53 -9.05
N ASP A 77 11.76 20.86 -9.11
CA ASP A 77 12.99 21.66 -8.97
C ASP A 77 14.15 21.20 -9.90
N GLY A 78 13.82 20.79 -11.14
CA GLY A 78 14.78 20.31 -12.14
C GLY A 78 15.24 18.87 -11.96
N ARG A 79 14.88 18.18 -10.88
CA ARG A 79 15.25 16.80 -10.55
C ARG A 79 14.17 15.81 -10.99
N THR A 80 14.56 14.68 -11.55
CA THR A 80 13.63 13.60 -11.89
C THR A 80 13.19 12.88 -10.63
N ILE A 81 11.89 13.00 -10.27
CA ILE A 81 11.31 12.43 -9.03
C ILE A 81 10.30 11.31 -9.27
N ALA A 82 9.87 11.14 -10.52
CA ALA A 82 8.97 10.09 -10.95
C ALA A 82 9.07 9.86 -12.45
N LEU A 83 8.49 8.76 -12.92
CA LEU A 83 8.38 8.41 -14.33
C LEU A 83 6.96 8.00 -14.64
N LEU A 84 6.47 8.28 -15.86
CA LEU A 84 5.14 7.91 -16.35
C LEU A 84 5.24 7.08 -17.63
N ARG A 85 4.38 6.07 -17.79
CA ARG A 85 4.22 5.28 -19.01
C ARG A 85 2.86 4.57 -19.02
N ASP A 86 2.07 4.74 -20.06
CA ASP A 86 0.83 3.99 -20.34
C ASP A 86 -0.16 3.90 -19.16
N GLY A 87 -0.27 4.95 -18.38
CA GLY A 87 -1.13 5.01 -17.19
C GLY A 87 -0.51 4.42 -15.92
N ALA A 88 0.70 3.88 -15.99
CA ALA A 88 1.52 3.49 -14.85
C ALA A 88 2.49 4.60 -14.44
N SER A 89 3.00 4.55 -13.21
CA SER A 89 4.06 5.44 -12.74
C SER A 89 5.09 4.70 -11.90
N VAL A 90 6.36 5.10 -12.05
CA VAL A 90 7.43 4.76 -11.12
C VAL A 90 7.69 5.96 -10.24
N THR A 91 7.55 5.81 -8.93
CA THR A 91 7.71 6.89 -7.98
C THR A 91 8.71 6.53 -6.88
N LEU A 92 9.02 7.50 -6.05
CA LEU A 92 9.93 7.34 -4.91
C LEU A 92 9.17 7.59 -3.63
N GLU A 93 9.32 6.69 -2.67
CA GLU A 93 8.96 6.90 -1.30
C GLU A 93 10.07 7.68 -0.55
N PRO A 94 9.85 8.18 0.67
CA PRO A 94 10.74 9.16 1.31
C PRO A 94 12.22 8.80 1.40
N ALA A 95 12.57 7.53 1.51
CA ALA A 95 13.96 7.07 1.56
C ALA A 95 14.43 6.36 0.27
N GLY A 96 13.73 6.59 -0.84
CA GLY A 96 14.10 6.02 -2.13
C GLY A 96 13.59 4.60 -2.36
N GLN A 97 12.63 4.13 -1.52
CA GLN A 97 11.92 2.91 -1.87
C GLN A 97 11.27 3.16 -3.23
N LEU A 98 11.60 2.29 -4.19
CA LEU A 98 11.12 2.42 -5.57
C LEU A 98 9.74 1.81 -5.66
N GLU A 99 8.76 2.62 -6.03
CA GLU A 99 7.36 2.20 -6.17
C GLU A 99 6.98 2.08 -7.65
N LEU A 100 6.32 0.98 -8.03
CA LEU A 100 5.48 0.93 -9.22
C LEU A 100 4.04 1.13 -8.78
N SER A 101 3.37 2.18 -9.28
CA SER A 101 1.91 2.25 -9.31
C SER A 101 1.48 1.84 -10.72
N GLY A 102 1.00 0.60 -10.86
CA GLY A 102 0.66 -0.02 -12.13
C GLY A 102 -0.57 0.62 -12.80
N ALA A 103 -0.72 0.36 -14.09
CA ALA A 103 -1.88 0.79 -14.85
C ALA A 103 -3.17 0.10 -14.35
N ALA A 104 -4.31 0.70 -14.68
CA ALA A 104 -5.62 0.12 -14.41
C ALA A 104 -5.92 -0.99 -15.44
N LEU A 105 -5.62 -2.25 -15.10
CA LEU A 105 -5.66 -3.42 -15.98
C LEU A 105 -6.90 -4.29 -15.75
N GLU A 106 -7.26 -5.11 -16.73
CA GLU A 106 -8.47 -5.92 -16.67
C GLU A 106 -8.28 -7.24 -15.93
N THR A 107 -7.09 -7.83 -16.00
CA THR A 107 -6.81 -9.17 -15.47
C THR A 107 -5.56 -9.22 -14.62
N ILE A 108 -5.51 -10.20 -13.69
CA ILE A 108 -4.31 -10.49 -12.89
C ILE A 108 -3.14 -10.93 -13.80
N HIS A 109 -3.44 -11.63 -14.90
CA HIS A 109 -2.40 -11.97 -15.87
C HIS A 109 -1.68 -10.74 -16.41
N GLN A 110 -2.42 -9.69 -16.81
CA GLN A 110 -1.84 -8.43 -17.28
C GLN A 110 -1.06 -7.73 -16.17
N THR A 111 -1.61 -7.67 -14.95
CA THR A 111 -0.94 -7.08 -13.79
C THR A 111 0.40 -7.78 -13.49
N CYS A 112 0.43 -9.11 -13.57
CA CYS A 112 1.67 -9.86 -13.32
C CYS A 112 2.69 -9.71 -14.44
N VAL A 113 2.25 -9.58 -15.69
CA VAL A 113 3.14 -9.25 -16.81
C VAL A 113 3.74 -7.85 -16.62
N GLU A 114 2.92 -6.84 -16.27
CA GLU A 114 3.40 -5.48 -15.97
C GLU A 114 4.44 -5.48 -14.85
N THR A 115 4.13 -6.16 -13.74
CA THR A 115 5.07 -6.30 -12.60
C THR A 115 6.36 -6.96 -13.03
N GLY A 116 6.29 -8.08 -13.78
CA GLY A 116 7.47 -8.80 -14.28
C GLY A 116 8.32 -7.95 -15.23
N THR A 117 7.67 -7.24 -16.15
CA THR A 117 8.35 -6.31 -17.08
C THR A 117 9.08 -5.21 -16.32
N HIS A 118 8.40 -4.55 -15.37
CA HIS A 118 9.02 -3.51 -14.55
C HIS A 118 10.21 -4.04 -13.74
N LEU A 119 10.08 -5.20 -13.11
CA LEU A 119 11.19 -5.80 -12.35
C LEU A 119 12.37 -6.13 -13.25
N GLY A 120 12.13 -6.62 -14.48
CA GLY A 120 13.18 -6.86 -15.48
C GLY A 120 13.89 -5.58 -15.92
N GLU A 121 13.14 -4.52 -16.23
CA GLU A 121 13.70 -3.19 -16.59
C GLU A 121 14.54 -2.62 -15.43
N VAL A 122 14.03 -2.72 -14.20
CA VAL A 122 14.76 -2.26 -12.99
C VAL A 122 16.03 -3.08 -12.78
N ALA A 123 15.97 -4.42 -12.92
CA ALA A 123 17.13 -5.28 -12.74
C ALA A 123 18.24 -4.98 -13.77
N GLU A 124 17.87 -4.70 -15.03
CA GLU A 124 18.84 -4.34 -16.09
C GLU A 124 19.58 -3.04 -15.75
N VAL A 125 18.84 -1.96 -15.42
CA VAL A 125 19.48 -0.67 -15.08
C VAL A 125 20.24 -0.76 -13.75
N ALA A 126 19.67 -1.44 -12.75
CA ALA A 126 20.28 -1.62 -11.44
C ALA A 126 21.61 -2.39 -11.54
N GLY A 127 21.68 -3.41 -12.39
CA GLY A 127 22.92 -4.17 -12.65
C GLY A 127 24.04 -3.29 -13.15
N GLU A 128 23.77 -2.38 -14.10
CA GLU A 128 24.74 -1.40 -14.61
C GLU A 128 25.23 -0.45 -13.50
N LEU A 129 24.33 -0.07 -12.59
CA LEU A 129 24.60 0.83 -11.47
C LEU A 129 25.14 0.12 -10.22
N ARG A 130 25.30 -1.22 -10.25
CA ARG A 130 25.68 -2.04 -9.09
C ARG A 130 24.71 -1.87 -7.91
N LEU A 131 23.43 -1.80 -8.22
CA LEU A 131 22.33 -1.78 -7.26
C LEU A 131 21.59 -3.12 -7.29
N GLY A 132 20.91 -3.43 -6.20
CA GLY A 132 19.93 -4.51 -6.07
C GLY A 132 18.64 -3.97 -5.45
N PHE A 133 17.57 -4.75 -5.55
CA PHE A 133 16.28 -4.40 -4.96
C PHE A 133 15.71 -5.56 -4.16
N LEU A 134 15.20 -5.27 -2.96
CA LEU A 134 14.67 -6.24 -2.01
C LEU A 134 13.19 -5.98 -1.73
N GLY A 135 12.35 -7.02 -1.84
CA GLY A 135 10.95 -7.01 -1.43
C GLY A 135 10.77 -7.59 -0.03
N MET A 136 10.60 -6.73 0.97
CA MET A 136 10.25 -7.06 2.37
C MET A 136 9.38 -5.95 2.94
N GLY A 137 8.64 -6.24 4.01
CA GLY A 137 7.80 -5.23 4.65
C GLY A 137 8.58 -4.15 5.41
N PHE A 138 9.80 -4.44 5.89
CA PHE A 138 10.63 -3.51 6.63
C PHE A 138 12.10 -3.68 6.28
N GLN A 139 12.87 -2.55 6.33
CA GLN A 139 14.31 -2.54 6.07
C GLN A 139 15.05 -3.37 7.14
N PRO A 140 15.68 -4.51 6.76
CA PRO A 140 16.15 -5.48 7.76
C PRO A 140 17.43 -5.08 8.50
N LYS A 141 18.27 -4.21 7.93
CA LYS A 141 19.66 -4.02 8.37
C LYS A 141 19.96 -2.63 8.91
N TRP A 142 19.53 -1.58 8.22
CA TRP A 142 20.00 -0.22 8.45
C TRP A 142 19.12 0.54 9.44
N THR A 143 19.74 1.41 10.24
CA THR A 143 19.05 2.28 11.19
C THR A 143 18.30 3.39 10.46
N ARG A 144 17.39 4.07 11.16
CA ARG A 144 16.71 5.26 10.60
C ARG A 144 17.70 6.36 10.17
N ALA A 145 18.81 6.50 10.89
CA ALA A 145 19.83 7.51 10.60
C ALA A 145 20.60 7.20 9.31
N ASP A 146 20.70 5.93 8.91
CA ASP A 146 21.36 5.51 7.68
C ASP A 146 20.50 5.71 6.44
N MET A 147 19.18 5.93 6.59
CA MET A 147 18.28 6.06 5.46
C MET A 147 18.40 7.44 4.79
N PRO A 148 18.52 7.48 3.45
CA PRO A 148 18.54 8.75 2.71
C PRO A 148 17.17 9.43 2.73
N TRP A 149 17.13 10.68 2.23
CA TRP A 149 15.89 11.40 2.01
C TRP A 149 15.80 11.86 0.56
N MET A 150 14.66 11.54 -0.07
CA MET A 150 14.39 11.97 -1.45
C MET A 150 13.95 13.44 -1.51
N PRO A 151 14.33 14.19 -2.57
CA PRO A 151 14.11 15.64 -2.66
C PRO A 151 12.68 15.98 -3.13
N LYS A 152 11.65 15.56 -2.38
CA LYS A 152 10.26 15.91 -2.64
C LYS A 152 9.74 16.87 -1.57
N GLY A 153 9.13 17.99 -1.96
CA GLY A 153 8.68 19.05 -1.06
C GLY A 153 7.70 18.56 0.02
N ARG A 154 6.75 17.68 -0.34
CA ARG A 154 5.79 17.10 0.61
C ARG A 154 6.45 16.29 1.73
N TYR A 155 7.57 15.62 1.46
CA TYR A 155 8.25 14.81 2.47
C TYR A 155 8.92 15.65 3.56
N LYS A 156 9.36 16.86 3.22
CA LYS A 156 9.88 17.82 4.20
C LYS A 156 8.83 18.20 5.24
N ILE A 157 7.59 18.44 4.80
CA ILE A 157 6.46 18.76 5.68
C ILE A 157 6.11 17.54 6.55
N MET A 158 5.91 16.37 5.94
CA MET A 158 5.56 15.14 6.66
C MET A 158 6.63 14.76 7.70
N ARG A 159 7.91 14.85 7.33
CA ARG A 159 9.05 14.60 8.24
C ARG A 159 9.01 15.47 9.50
N SER A 160 8.59 16.73 9.36
CA SER A 160 8.51 17.69 10.48
C SER A 160 7.27 17.45 11.34
N TYR A 161 6.19 16.91 10.77
CA TYR A 161 4.93 16.71 11.46
C TYR A 161 4.82 15.34 12.16
N MET A 162 5.22 14.26 11.50
CA MET A 162 5.07 12.88 12.00
C MET A 162 5.57 12.68 13.44
N PRO A 163 6.75 13.19 13.86
CA PRO A 163 7.21 13.03 15.23
C PRO A 163 6.38 13.72 16.31
N LYS A 164 5.42 14.58 15.91
CA LYS A 164 4.53 15.29 16.86
C LYS A 164 3.28 14.46 17.18
N VAL A 165 2.94 13.48 16.35
CA VAL A 165 1.68 12.73 16.42
C VAL A 165 1.87 11.23 16.61
N GLY A 166 3.09 10.70 16.44
CA GLY A 166 3.45 9.30 16.69
C GLY A 166 4.95 9.10 16.79
N GLN A 167 5.37 7.96 17.33
CA GLN A 167 6.80 7.65 17.54
C GLN A 167 7.41 6.94 16.33
N LEU A 168 6.59 6.18 15.56
CA LEU A 168 7.03 5.33 14.46
C LEU A 168 6.79 5.92 13.07
N GLY A 169 6.28 7.17 12.98
CA GLY A 169 5.98 7.81 11.71
C GLY A 169 7.20 7.97 10.79
N LEU A 170 8.38 8.27 11.31
CA LEU A 170 9.60 8.34 10.51
C LEU A 170 10.08 6.96 10.04
N ASP A 171 9.84 5.91 10.80
CA ASP A 171 10.11 4.52 10.37
C ASP A 171 9.15 4.10 9.28
N MET A 172 7.88 4.45 9.39
CA MET A 172 6.90 4.27 8.33
C MET A 172 7.40 4.92 7.03
N MET A 173 7.81 6.19 7.08
CA MET A 173 8.26 6.93 5.90
C MET A 173 9.52 6.35 5.26
N THR A 174 10.48 5.85 6.05
CA THR A 174 11.82 5.57 5.52
C THR A 174 12.18 4.10 5.46
N ARG A 175 11.51 3.24 6.24
CA ARG A 175 11.92 1.83 6.41
C ARG A 175 10.82 0.80 6.11
N THR A 176 9.66 1.21 5.56
CA THR A 176 8.61 0.27 5.15
C THR A 176 8.49 0.13 3.65
N CYS A 177 8.09 -1.06 3.19
CA CYS A 177 7.62 -1.32 1.83
C CYS A 177 6.38 -2.21 1.87
N THR A 178 5.46 -1.98 0.94
CA THR A 178 4.17 -2.66 0.84
C THR A 178 3.91 -3.18 -0.56
N VAL A 179 2.93 -4.07 -0.68
CA VAL A 179 2.16 -4.33 -1.89
C VAL A 179 0.71 -3.95 -1.61
N GLN A 180 0.08 -3.24 -2.55
CA GLN A 180 -1.29 -2.73 -2.44
C GLN A 180 -2.08 -3.07 -3.71
N VAL A 181 -3.41 -3.08 -3.58
CA VAL A 181 -4.29 -3.25 -4.73
C VAL A 181 -5.47 -2.28 -4.66
N ASN A 182 -5.79 -1.70 -5.82
CA ASN A 182 -6.87 -0.76 -6.04
C ASN A 182 -7.99 -1.46 -6.80
N LEU A 183 -9.19 -1.53 -6.24
CA LEU A 183 -10.32 -2.23 -6.82
C LEU A 183 -11.57 -1.37 -6.88
N ASP A 184 -12.27 -1.47 -8.00
CA ASP A 184 -13.46 -0.70 -8.31
C ASP A 184 -14.74 -1.23 -7.62
N TYR A 185 -15.76 -0.39 -7.61
CA TYR A 185 -17.10 -0.70 -7.11
C TYR A 185 -18.18 -0.19 -8.08
N ALA A 186 -19.38 -0.80 -8.01
CA ALA A 186 -20.48 -0.50 -8.92
C ALA A 186 -21.39 0.63 -8.41
N THR A 187 -21.64 0.66 -7.12
CA THR A 187 -22.56 1.59 -6.43
C THR A 187 -22.07 1.85 -5.03
N GLU A 188 -22.64 2.84 -4.33
CA GLU A 188 -22.36 3.08 -2.92
C GLU A 188 -22.62 1.83 -2.05
N ALA A 189 -23.70 1.09 -2.30
CA ALA A 189 -24.02 -0.13 -1.54
C ALA A 189 -22.98 -1.24 -1.79
N ASP A 190 -22.50 -1.41 -3.01
CA ASP A 190 -21.42 -2.33 -3.35
C ASP A 190 -20.10 -1.89 -2.70
N MET A 191 -19.79 -0.59 -2.74
CA MET A 191 -18.62 0.00 -2.06
C MET A 191 -18.66 -0.30 -0.56
N VAL A 192 -19.79 -0.07 0.11
CA VAL A 192 -19.95 -0.32 1.55
C VAL A 192 -19.68 -1.78 1.89
N LYS A 193 -20.26 -2.73 1.12
CA LYS A 193 -20.07 -4.16 1.34
C LYS A 193 -18.61 -4.57 1.14
N LYS A 194 -17.99 -4.15 0.03
CA LYS A 194 -16.59 -4.40 -0.28
C LYS A 194 -15.67 -3.80 0.78
N PHE A 195 -15.95 -2.58 1.23
CA PHE A 195 -15.16 -1.92 2.27
C PHE A 195 -15.19 -2.70 3.59
N ARG A 196 -16.38 -3.11 4.04
CA ARG A 196 -16.56 -3.92 5.27
C ARG A 196 -15.81 -5.23 5.19
N VAL A 197 -15.95 -5.96 4.09
CA VAL A 197 -15.23 -7.22 3.86
C VAL A 197 -13.71 -6.99 3.85
N SER A 198 -13.25 -5.99 3.10
CA SER A 198 -11.82 -5.69 2.99
C SER A 198 -11.22 -5.29 4.33
N LEU A 199 -11.90 -4.42 5.09
CA LEU A 199 -11.40 -3.95 6.37
C LEU A 199 -11.38 -5.07 7.42
N ALA A 200 -12.41 -5.92 7.47
CA ALA A 200 -12.46 -7.07 8.38
C ALA A 200 -11.43 -8.16 8.05
N LEU A 201 -11.12 -8.38 6.76
CA LEU A 201 -10.12 -9.36 6.30
C LEU A 201 -8.70 -8.78 6.16
N GLN A 202 -8.51 -7.46 6.36
CA GLN A 202 -7.17 -6.88 6.25
C GLN A 202 -6.16 -7.52 7.21
N PRO A 203 -6.46 -7.81 8.49
CA PRO A 203 -5.54 -8.54 9.35
C PRO A 203 -5.19 -9.94 8.81
N ILE A 204 -6.11 -10.60 8.11
CA ILE A 204 -5.85 -11.91 7.51
C ILE A 204 -4.87 -11.80 6.33
N ALA A 205 -5.04 -10.79 5.48
CA ALA A 205 -4.06 -10.46 4.45
C ALA A 205 -2.69 -10.13 5.07
N THR A 206 -2.66 -9.32 6.12
CA THR A 206 -1.42 -9.02 6.87
C THR A 206 -0.74 -10.30 7.37
N ALA A 207 -1.50 -11.26 7.92
CA ALA A 207 -0.96 -12.53 8.40
C ALA A 207 -0.35 -13.39 7.29
N LEU A 208 -1.04 -13.49 6.14
CA LEU A 208 -0.57 -14.24 4.97
C LEU A 208 0.70 -13.63 4.35
N PHE A 209 0.82 -12.31 4.39
CA PHE A 209 1.92 -11.56 3.79
C PHE A 209 3.00 -11.13 4.78
N ALA A 210 2.93 -11.54 6.06
CA ALA A 210 3.88 -11.13 7.10
C ALA A 210 5.34 -11.47 6.70
N ASP A 211 6.16 -10.43 6.50
CA ASP A 211 7.54 -10.55 6.03
C ASP A 211 8.41 -9.35 6.48
N SER A 212 8.33 -8.99 7.75
CA SER A 212 9.18 -7.93 8.32
C SER A 212 9.69 -8.25 9.74
N PRO A 213 10.40 -9.40 9.92
CA PRO A 213 10.80 -9.88 11.24
C PRO A 213 12.11 -9.29 11.75
N PHE A 214 12.80 -8.44 10.98
CA PHE A 214 14.11 -7.91 11.33
C PHE A 214 14.12 -6.39 11.43
N THR A 215 14.90 -5.88 12.38
CA THR A 215 15.23 -4.45 12.55
C THR A 215 16.69 -4.34 12.94
N GLU A 216 17.46 -3.51 12.22
CA GLU A 216 18.86 -3.21 12.55
C GLU A 216 19.74 -4.47 12.71
N GLY A 217 19.51 -5.44 11.82
CA GLY A 217 20.28 -6.69 11.78
C GLY A 217 19.82 -7.76 12.76
N GLN A 218 18.76 -7.54 13.54
CA GLN A 218 18.28 -8.46 14.57
C GLN A 218 16.78 -8.78 14.44
N PRO A 219 16.33 -9.95 14.92
CA PRO A 219 14.91 -10.23 15.08
C PRO A 219 14.24 -9.20 15.99
N ASN A 220 13.10 -8.66 15.56
CA ASN A 220 12.39 -7.59 16.27
C ASN A 220 11.21 -8.07 17.13
N GLY A 221 10.92 -9.36 17.14
CA GLY A 221 9.81 -9.95 17.89
C GLY A 221 8.44 -9.87 17.23
N TYR A 222 8.39 -9.43 15.96
CA TYR A 222 7.17 -9.40 15.12
C TYR A 222 7.36 -10.26 13.87
N LEU A 223 6.25 -10.68 13.28
CA LEU A 223 6.24 -11.30 11.95
C LEU A 223 5.92 -10.26 10.87
N SER A 224 5.04 -9.30 11.17
CA SER A 224 4.85 -8.07 10.39
C SER A 224 5.12 -6.84 11.25
N TYR A 225 6.38 -6.43 11.35
CA TYR A 225 6.77 -5.20 12.06
C TYR A 225 6.21 -3.96 11.36
N ARG A 226 6.09 -3.98 10.03
CA ARG A 226 5.43 -2.93 9.26
C ARG A 226 4.00 -2.68 9.77
N SER A 227 3.21 -3.73 9.98
CA SER A 227 1.86 -3.56 10.51
C SER A 227 1.85 -2.96 11.92
N HIS A 228 2.82 -3.32 12.77
CA HIS A 228 2.99 -2.69 14.08
C HIS A 228 3.32 -1.20 13.97
N ILE A 229 4.18 -0.79 13.04
CA ILE A 229 4.55 0.62 12.84
C ILE A 229 3.32 1.49 12.60
N TRP A 230 2.34 1.01 11.84
CA TRP A 230 1.11 1.75 11.57
C TRP A 230 0.21 1.95 12.80
N THR A 231 0.49 1.27 13.94
CA THR A 231 -0.24 1.51 15.20
C THR A 231 0.21 2.76 15.95
N ASP A 232 1.41 3.31 15.64
CA ASP A 232 1.98 4.47 16.31
C ASP A 232 2.59 5.45 15.28
N THR A 233 1.86 5.72 14.21
CA THR A 233 2.26 6.67 13.14
C THR A 233 1.49 7.98 13.28
N ASP A 234 0.16 7.95 13.18
CA ASP A 234 -0.73 9.12 13.32
C ASP A 234 -2.17 8.60 13.50
N ALA A 235 -2.68 8.66 14.72
CA ALA A 235 -3.97 8.07 15.07
C ALA A 235 -5.17 8.72 14.35
N ASP A 236 -5.04 9.98 13.88
CA ASP A 236 -6.12 10.68 13.21
C ASP A 236 -6.37 10.16 11.79
N ARG A 237 -5.39 9.48 11.19
CA ARG A 237 -5.41 9.09 9.77
C ARG A 237 -5.08 7.65 9.46
N THR A 238 -4.68 6.84 10.47
CA THR A 238 -4.28 5.44 10.32
C THR A 238 -5.25 4.48 10.99
N GLY A 239 -5.08 3.19 10.79
CA GLY A 239 -5.77 2.12 11.52
C GLY A 239 -7.08 1.65 10.91
N MET A 240 -7.87 0.99 11.75
CA MET A 240 -9.20 0.48 11.41
C MET A 240 -10.21 1.61 11.53
N LEU A 241 -11.06 1.76 10.53
CA LEU A 241 -12.14 2.75 10.54
C LEU A 241 -13.42 2.10 11.08
N ASP A 242 -13.61 2.11 12.38
CA ASP A 242 -14.71 1.38 13.04
C ASP A 242 -16.10 1.79 12.56
N PHE A 243 -16.27 3.08 12.23
CA PHE A 243 -17.52 3.64 11.70
C PHE A 243 -17.96 3.02 10.35
N VAL A 244 -17.07 2.32 9.63
CA VAL A 244 -17.42 1.58 8.40
C VAL A 244 -18.44 0.47 8.68
N PHE A 245 -18.45 -0.06 9.90
CA PHE A 245 -19.39 -1.12 10.33
C PHE A 245 -20.68 -0.60 10.95
N GLU A 246 -20.80 0.72 11.16
CA GLU A 246 -22.01 1.35 11.67
C GLU A 246 -23.13 1.37 10.63
N ASP A 247 -24.38 1.38 11.08
CA ASP A 247 -25.53 1.59 10.21
C ASP A 247 -25.50 2.98 9.59
N GLY A 248 -25.86 3.07 8.31
CA GLY A 248 -25.84 4.33 7.57
C GLY A 248 -24.45 4.77 7.07
N PHE A 249 -23.42 3.91 7.20
CA PHE A 249 -22.13 4.19 6.55
C PHE A 249 -22.28 4.30 5.02
N GLY A 250 -21.62 5.32 4.45
CA GLY A 250 -21.56 5.59 3.03
C GLY A 250 -20.60 6.74 2.74
N TYR A 251 -20.68 7.31 1.54
CA TYR A 251 -19.77 8.39 1.11
C TYR A 251 -19.81 9.61 2.03
N GLU A 252 -21.00 10.04 2.47
CA GLU A 252 -21.17 11.18 3.35
C GLU A 252 -20.38 11.02 4.66
N ARG A 253 -20.47 9.83 5.28
CA ARG A 253 -19.77 9.53 6.54
C ARG A 253 -18.26 9.46 6.34
N TYR A 254 -17.82 8.93 5.19
CA TYR A 254 -16.40 8.89 4.86
C TYR A 254 -15.83 10.28 4.56
N VAL A 255 -16.60 11.15 3.89
CA VAL A 255 -16.24 12.57 3.69
C VAL A 255 -16.11 13.29 5.02
N ASP A 256 -17.02 13.05 6.00
CA ASP A 256 -16.91 13.64 7.33
C ASP A 256 -15.61 13.23 8.03
N TYR A 257 -15.25 11.94 7.96
CA TYR A 257 -13.95 11.47 8.47
C TYR A 257 -12.79 12.25 7.84
N LEU A 258 -12.76 12.33 6.50
CA LEU A 258 -11.66 13.02 5.81
C LEU A 258 -11.59 14.51 6.14
N LEU A 259 -12.73 15.17 6.33
CA LEU A 259 -12.79 16.60 6.73
C LEU A 259 -12.21 16.83 8.13
N ASP A 260 -12.24 15.81 9.00
CA ASP A 260 -11.71 15.84 10.36
C ASP A 260 -10.24 15.42 10.46
N VAL A 261 -9.71 14.73 9.42
CA VAL A 261 -8.26 14.42 9.33
C VAL A 261 -7.47 15.74 9.21
N PRO A 262 -6.48 16.00 10.10
CA PRO A 262 -5.65 17.21 10.00
C PRO A 262 -4.86 17.24 8.69
N MET A 263 -4.78 18.41 8.06
CA MET A 263 -4.06 18.60 6.80
C MET A 263 -2.55 18.40 6.97
N TYR A 264 -1.86 18.08 5.88
CA TYR A 264 -0.41 18.22 5.77
C TYR A 264 -0.02 19.47 5.00
N PHE A 265 -0.62 19.69 3.84
CA PHE A 265 -0.26 20.80 2.95
C PHE A 265 -1.42 21.18 2.02
N SER A 266 -1.29 22.33 1.39
CA SER A 266 -1.96 22.70 0.13
C SER A 266 -0.89 22.96 -0.92
N TYR A 267 -1.11 22.52 -2.17
CA TYR A 267 -0.17 22.72 -3.28
C TYR A 267 -0.73 23.76 -4.26
N ARG A 268 -0.09 24.92 -4.32
CA ARG A 268 -0.52 26.06 -5.16
C ARG A 268 0.67 26.63 -5.92
N ASP A 269 0.49 26.94 -7.19
CA ASP A 269 1.47 27.63 -8.03
C ASP A 269 2.88 27.01 -7.97
N GLY A 270 2.95 25.67 -7.89
CA GLY A 270 4.22 24.95 -7.79
C GLY A 270 4.80 24.88 -6.38
N ILE A 271 4.13 25.41 -5.36
CA ILE A 271 4.63 25.53 -3.99
C ILE A 271 3.78 24.70 -3.01
N TYR A 272 4.43 23.93 -2.14
CA TYR A 272 3.80 23.29 -1.00
C TYR A 272 3.70 24.27 0.17
N HIS A 273 2.48 24.64 0.55
CA HIS A 273 2.18 25.42 1.74
C HIS A 273 2.00 24.47 2.93
N ASP A 274 2.79 24.61 3.97
CA ASP A 274 2.71 23.77 5.17
C ASP A 274 1.44 24.11 5.97
N ALA A 275 0.45 23.24 5.86
CA ALA A 275 -0.81 23.29 6.57
C ALA A 275 -0.90 22.21 7.67
N SER A 276 0.23 21.69 8.15
CA SER A 276 0.30 20.59 9.12
C SER A 276 -0.55 20.86 10.35
N GLY A 277 -1.48 19.93 10.63
CA GLY A 277 -2.38 20.02 11.77
C GLY A 277 -3.54 21.00 11.61
N GLN A 278 -3.66 21.71 10.47
CA GLN A 278 -4.76 22.64 10.22
C GLN A 278 -6.01 21.92 9.71
N SER A 279 -7.18 22.54 9.89
CA SER A 279 -8.48 21.94 9.59
C SER A 279 -8.90 22.16 8.14
N PHE A 280 -9.27 21.08 7.44
CA PHE A 280 -9.88 21.19 6.12
C PHE A 280 -11.28 21.85 6.19
N ARG A 281 -12.02 21.68 7.31
CA ARG A 281 -13.31 22.37 7.53
C ARG A 281 -13.14 23.90 7.60
N ASP A 282 -12.04 24.37 8.22
CA ASP A 282 -11.71 25.81 8.20
C ASP A 282 -11.28 26.28 6.82
N PHE A 283 -10.57 25.46 6.07
CA PHE A 283 -10.25 25.76 4.68
C PHE A 283 -11.51 25.93 3.81
N MET A 284 -12.52 25.09 3.99
CA MET A 284 -13.83 25.22 3.33
C MET A 284 -14.52 26.55 3.61
N GLN A 285 -14.13 27.26 4.65
CA GLN A 285 -14.69 28.56 5.07
C GLN A 285 -13.75 29.75 4.80
N GLY A 286 -12.65 29.52 4.06
CA GLY A 286 -11.65 30.56 3.79
C GLY A 286 -10.83 30.98 5.02
N ARG A 287 -10.80 30.13 6.06
CA ARG A 287 -10.10 30.41 7.33
C ARG A 287 -8.81 29.61 7.50
N LEU A 288 -8.26 29.04 6.42
CA LEU A 288 -6.98 28.32 6.53
C LEU A 288 -5.85 29.30 6.88
N PRO A 289 -5.15 29.15 8.01
CA PRO A 289 -4.16 30.14 8.46
C PRO A 289 -3.03 30.43 7.46
N VAL A 290 -2.55 29.41 6.73
CA VAL A 290 -1.47 29.57 5.73
C VAL A 290 -1.94 30.14 4.40
N LEU A 291 -3.26 30.18 4.14
CA LEU A 291 -3.89 30.71 2.92
C LEU A 291 -5.17 31.48 3.29
N PRO A 292 -5.08 32.61 4.05
CA PRO A 292 -6.24 33.31 4.54
C PRO A 292 -7.10 33.88 3.39
N GLY A 293 -8.41 33.64 3.45
CA GLY A 293 -9.38 34.03 2.42
C GLY A 293 -9.45 33.08 1.20
N ALA A 294 -8.53 32.17 1.04
CA ALA A 294 -8.60 31.18 -0.04
C ALA A 294 -9.61 30.08 0.29
N LEU A 295 -10.33 29.62 -0.73
CA LEU A 295 -11.17 28.44 -0.67
C LEU A 295 -10.42 27.22 -1.27
N PRO A 296 -10.71 25.99 -0.81
CA PRO A 296 -10.12 24.78 -1.39
C PRO A 296 -10.62 24.54 -2.81
N THR A 297 -9.83 23.81 -3.57
CA THR A 297 -10.19 23.30 -4.88
C THR A 297 -10.34 21.78 -4.85
N LEU A 298 -10.89 21.18 -5.92
CA LEU A 298 -10.96 19.72 -6.08
C LEU A 298 -9.55 19.08 -6.07
N ARG A 299 -8.52 19.82 -6.48
CA ARG A 299 -7.12 19.36 -6.34
C ARG A 299 -6.72 19.26 -4.88
N ASP A 300 -6.97 20.30 -4.05
CA ASP A 300 -6.67 20.23 -2.61
C ASP A 300 -7.39 19.07 -1.94
N TRP A 301 -8.65 18.83 -2.30
CA TRP A 301 -9.40 17.68 -1.78
C TRP A 301 -8.79 16.35 -2.21
N SER A 302 -8.45 16.20 -3.49
CA SER A 302 -7.80 15.00 -4.01
C SER A 302 -6.45 14.75 -3.33
N ASP A 303 -5.63 15.78 -3.15
CA ASP A 303 -4.35 15.70 -2.44
C ASP A 303 -4.55 15.35 -0.97
N HIS A 304 -5.54 15.96 -0.31
CA HIS A 304 -5.88 15.69 1.09
C HIS A 304 -6.31 14.23 1.29
N MET A 305 -7.17 13.67 0.42
CA MET A 305 -7.55 12.25 0.46
C MET A 305 -6.33 11.31 0.41
N THR A 306 -5.24 11.69 -0.30
CA THR A 306 -4.02 10.89 -0.35
C THR A 306 -3.24 10.89 0.96
N THR A 307 -3.54 11.79 1.88
CA THR A 307 -2.87 11.92 3.18
C THR A 307 -3.55 11.14 4.31
N ALA A 308 -4.68 10.51 4.07
CA ALA A 308 -5.29 9.53 4.97
C ALA A 308 -4.72 8.14 4.69
N PHE A 309 -4.34 7.39 5.73
CA PHE A 309 -3.63 6.11 5.64
C PHE A 309 -4.31 5.00 6.45
N PRO A 310 -5.65 4.81 6.35
CA PRO A 310 -6.29 3.68 7.00
C PRO A 310 -5.87 2.34 6.37
N GLU A 311 -6.18 1.23 7.03
CA GLU A 311 -5.89 -0.13 6.54
C GLU A 311 -6.53 -0.41 5.17
N VAL A 312 -7.72 0.15 4.93
CA VAL A 312 -8.37 0.21 3.62
C VAL A 312 -8.79 1.66 3.37
N ARG A 313 -8.39 2.23 2.24
CA ARG A 313 -8.68 3.61 1.88
C ARG A 313 -9.69 3.70 0.74
N LEU A 314 -10.68 4.58 0.88
CA LEU A 314 -11.60 4.91 -0.19
C LEU A 314 -11.13 6.16 -0.94
N LYS A 315 -11.02 6.02 -2.25
CA LYS A 315 -10.90 7.09 -3.25
C LYS A 315 -12.02 6.89 -4.30
N LYS A 316 -11.71 7.00 -5.59
CA LYS A 316 -12.60 6.54 -6.66
C LYS A 316 -12.58 5.00 -6.80
N TYR A 317 -11.92 4.33 -5.91
CA TYR A 317 -11.74 2.89 -5.77
C TYR A 317 -11.39 2.57 -4.32
N LEU A 318 -11.44 1.32 -3.93
CA LEU A 318 -10.96 0.82 -2.65
C LEU A 318 -9.52 0.36 -2.78
N GLU A 319 -8.68 0.76 -1.84
CA GLU A 319 -7.26 0.46 -1.81
C GLU A 319 -6.92 -0.33 -0.55
N MET A 320 -6.55 -1.60 -0.70
CA MET A 320 -6.14 -2.48 0.38
C MET A 320 -4.63 -2.35 0.60
N ARG A 321 -4.20 -2.00 1.84
CA ARG A 321 -2.89 -1.42 2.13
C ARG A 321 -2.03 -2.17 3.13
N GLY A 322 -2.56 -3.16 3.82
CA GLY A 322 -1.95 -3.74 5.03
C GLY A 322 -0.94 -4.88 4.79
N ALA A 323 -0.58 -5.22 3.55
CA ALA A 323 0.35 -6.32 3.26
C ALA A 323 1.81 -5.85 3.21
N ASP A 324 2.72 -6.65 3.77
CA ASP A 324 4.17 -6.46 3.59
C ASP A 324 4.55 -6.74 2.13
N ALA A 325 5.52 -6.01 1.58
CA ALA A 325 6.10 -6.32 0.27
C ALA A 325 6.77 -7.71 0.27
N GLY A 326 7.02 -8.24 -0.93
CA GLY A 326 7.59 -9.57 -1.08
C GLY A 326 8.07 -9.85 -2.51
N PRO A 327 8.56 -11.07 -2.79
CA PRO A 327 9.01 -11.47 -4.12
C PRO A 327 7.83 -11.49 -5.11
N TRP A 328 8.14 -11.57 -6.40
CA TRP A 328 7.18 -11.51 -7.52
C TRP A 328 5.91 -12.34 -7.31
N ALA A 329 6.03 -13.58 -6.87
CA ALA A 329 4.87 -14.45 -6.66
C ALA A 329 3.87 -13.87 -5.65
N ARG A 330 4.33 -13.17 -4.61
CA ARG A 330 3.47 -12.51 -3.63
C ARG A 330 2.95 -11.17 -4.13
N LEU A 331 3.71 -10.45 -4.96
CA LEU A 331 3.21 -9.24 -5.62
C LEU A 331 2.00 -9.54 -6.52
N CYS A 332 1.99 -10.71 -7.17
CA CYS A 332 0.85 -11.19 -7.97
C CYS A 332 -0.27 -11.78 -7.11
N ALA A 333 0.07 -12.43 -5.99
CA ALA A 333 -0.92 -13.08 -5.14
C ALA A 333 -1.83 -12.10 -4.40
N LEU A 334 -1.33 -10.91 -4.03
CA LEU A 334 -2.17 -9.93 -3.31
C LEU A 334 -3.35 -9.44 -4.15
N PRO A 335 -3.15 -8.91 -5.37
CA PRO A 335 -4.28 -8.53 -6.21
C PRO A 335 -5.19 -9.71 -6.55
N ALA A 336 -4.63 -10.92 -6.78
CA ALA A 336 -5.43 -12.13 -7.01
C ALA A 336 -6.32 -12.47 -5.81
N PHE A 337 -5.79 -12.38 -4.59
CA PHE A 337 -6.55 -12.62 -3.35
C PHE A 337 -7.75 -11.68 -3.23
N TRP A 338 -7.54 -10.39 -3.39
CA TRP A 338 -8.61 -9.41 -3.24
C TRP A 338 -9.60 -9.43 -4.41
N VAL A 339 -9.13 -9.60 -5.65
CA VAL A 339 -10.00 -9.75 -6.83
C VAL A 339 -10.90 -10.97 -6.69
N GLY A 340 -10.36 -12.09 -6.25
CA GLY A 340 -11.14 -13.31 -6.04
C GLY A 340 -12.23 -13.18 -4.98
N LEU A 341 -12.00 -12.34 -3.96
CA LEU A 341 -12.98 -12.06 -2.89
C LEU A 341 -14.04 -11.02 -3.30
N LEU A 342 -13.66 -10.01 -4.13
CA LEU A 342 -14.45 -8.79 -4.30
C LEU A 342 -15.07 -8.62 -5.69
N TYR A 343 -14.58 -9.33 -6.73
CA TYR A 343 -15.03 -9.17 -8.12
C TYR A 343 -15.95 -10.30 -8.62
N ASP A 344 -16.39 -11.17 -7.72
CA ASP A 344 -17.42 -12.18 -7.94
C ASP A 344 -18.46 -12.10 -6.83
N ASP A 345 -19.73 -11.95 -7.18
CA ASP A 345 -20.80 -11.69 -6.21
C ASP A 345 -20.93 -12.82 -5.17
N ALA A 346 -20.83 -14.09 -5.61
CA ALA A 346 -20.93 -15.23 -4.71
C ALA A 346 -19.73 -15.35 -3.76
N ALA A 347 -18.54 -14.95 -4.22
CA ALA A 347 -17.36 -14.87 -3.36
C ALA A 347 -17.46 -13.71 -2.37
N LEU A 348 -17.95 -12.55 -2.81
CA LEU A 348 -18.19 -11.40 -1.93
C LEU A 348 -19.23 -11.72 -0.85
N ASP A 349 -20.30 -12.43 -1.20
CA ASP A 349 -21.31 -12.89 -0.24
C ASP A 349 -20.70 -13.87 0.77
N ALA A 350 -19.95 -14.87 0.32
CA ALA A 350 -19.28 -15.82 1.18
C ALA A 350 -18.21 -15.17 2.07
N ALA A 351 -17.47 -14.18 1.56
CA ALA A 351 -16.52 -13.42 2.34
C ALA A 351 -17.22 -12.53 3.39
N TRP A 352 -18.36 -11.93 3.04
CA TRP A 352 -19.18 -11.21 4.00
C TRP A 352 -19.72 -12.14 5.10
N ASP A 353 -20.26 -13.31 4.74
CA ASP A 353 -20.74 -14.31 5.72
C ASP A 353 -19.63 -14.78 6.66
N LEU A 354 -18.37 -14.79 6.20
CA LEU A 354 -17.22 -15.15 7.02
C LEU A 354 -16.93 -14.13 8.13
N VAL A 355 -17.22 -12.84 7.90
CA VAL A 355 -16.75 -11.73 8.77
C VAL A 355 -17.87 -10.88 9.37
N LYS A 356 -19.12 -10.98 8.89
CA LYS A 356 -20.24 -10.11 9.29
C LYS A 356 -20.50 -10.07 10.80
N ASP A 357 -20.24 -11.18 11.47
CA ASP A 357 -20.50 -11.35 12.92
C ASP A 357 -19.25 -11.01 13.78
N PHE A 358 -18.18 -10.44 13.18
CA PHE A 358 -17.04 -10.01 13.99
C PHE A 358 -17.42 -8.77 14.79
N SER A 359 -17.34 -8.91 16.12
CA SER A 359 -17.49 -7.76 17.01
C SER A 359 -16.33 -6.75 16.84
N LEU A 360 -16.55 -5.53 17.30
CA LEU A 360 -15.51 -4.50 17.35
C LEU A 360 -14.26 -5.00 18.08
N ALA A 361 -14.44 -5.64 19.24
CA ALA A 361 -13.34 -6.18 20.03
C ALA A 361 -12.54 -7.27 19.29
N GLU A 362 -13.23 -8.13 18.54
CA GLU A 362 -12.56 -9.16 17.72
C GLU A 362 -11.76 -8.56 16.56
N ARG A 363 -12.29 -7.54 15.89
CA ARG A 363 -11.57 -6.84 14.81
C ARG A 363 -10.29 -6.18 15.35
N HIS A 364 -10.37 -5.50 16.49
CA HIS A 364 -9.20 -4.91 17.15
C HIS A 364 -8.22 -5.99 17.64
N ALA A 365 -8.70 -7.08 18.24
CA ALA A 365 -7.84 -8.19 18.66
C ALA A 365 -7.06 -8.81 17.49
N LEU A 366 -7.70 -8.98 16.34
CA LEU A 366 -7.04 -9.42 15.11
C LEU A 366 -5.97 -8.42 14.66
N ARG A 367 -6.34 -7.14 14.59
CA ARG A 367 -5.46 -6.07 14.14
C ARG A 367 -4.21 -5.95 15.02
N ASP A 368 -4.35 -6.09 16.34
CA ASP A 368 -3.26 -5.92 17.31
C ASP A 368 -2.43 -7.20 17.48
N GLY A 369 -3.04 -8.37 17.36
CA GLY A 369 -2.37 -9.65 17.57
C GLY A 369 -1.63 -10.18 16.35
N VAL A 370 -2.15 -9.93 15.15
CA VAL A 370 -1.58 -10.43 13.89
C VAL A 370 -0.13 -9.98 13.64
N PRO A 371 0.28 -8.74 13.94
CA PRO A 371 1.68 -8.34 13.73
C PRO A 371 2.70 -9.24 14.42
N LYS A 372 2.38 -9.81 15.58
CA LYS A 372 3.25 -10.72 16.33
C LYS A 372 3.05 -12.19 16.03
N HIS A 373 1.79 -12.62 15.89
CA HIS A 373 1.44 -14.04 15.88
C HIS A 373 0.99 -14.55 14.50
N ALA A 374 0.65 -13.65 13.58
CA ALA A 374 0.18 -13.92 12.22
C ALA A 374 -0.83 -15.10 12.21
N LEU A 375 -0.53 -16.16 11.47
CA LEU A 375 -1.40 -17.33 11.31
C LEU A 375 -1.66 -18.09 12.62
N LYS A 376 -0.77 -17.96 13.61
CA LYS A 376 -0.86 -18.67 14.89
C LYS A 376 -1.69 -17.94 15.95
N LEU A 377 -2.17 -16.73 15.66
CA LEU A 377 -3.03 -15.98 16.58
C LEU A 377 -4.31 -16.77 16.86
N PRO A 378 -4.65 -17.07 18.15
CA PRO A 378 -5.92 -17.71 18.49
C PRO A 378 -7.11 -16.83 18.13
N PHE A 379 -8.14 -17.43 17.51
CA PHE A 379 -9.37 -16.73 17.13
C PHE A 379 -10.57 -17.70 17.10
N ARG A 380 -11.64 -17.41 17.83
CA ARG A 380 -12.94 -18.15 17.83
C ARG A 380 -12.82 -19.67 17.92
N GLY A 381 -12.01 -20.18 18.84
CA GLY A 381 -11.82 -21.63 19.06
C GLY A 381 -10.88 -22.32 18.06
N GLY A 382 -10.31 -21.58 17.09
CA GLY A 382 -9.26 -21.98 16.16
C GLY A 382 -8.14 -20.95 16.14
N THR A 383 -7.59 -20.73 14.98
CA THR A 383 -6.53 -19.75 14.73
C THR A 383 -6.83 -18.89 13.51
N VAL A 384 -6.08 -17.80 13.32
CA VAL A 384 -6.09 -16.97 12.10
C VAL A 384 -5.78 -17.82 10.86
N ARG A 385 -5.01 -18.91 10.98
CA ARG A 385 -4.74 -19.83 9.86
C ARG A 385 -6.03 -20.45 9.31
N ASP A 386 -6.95 -20.85 10.18
CA ASP A 386 -8.22 -21.47 9.76
C ASP A 386 -9.09 -20.45 9.00
N LEU A 387 -9.08 -19.20 9.45
CA LEU A 387 -9.77 -18.10 8.79
C LEU A 387 -9.10 -17.77 7.45
N ALA A 388 -7.77 -17.75 7.40
CA ALA A 388 -6.99 -17.51 6.19
C ALA A 388 -7.22 -18.61 5.14
N ALA A 389 -7.28 -19.88 5.56
CA ALA A 389 -7.61 -21.00 4.69
C ALA A 389 -8.96 -20.80 3.99
N ARG A 390 -9.99 -20.46 4.77
CA ARG A 390 -11.33 -20.18 4.22
C ARG A 390 -11.34 -19.00 3.28
N ALA A 391 -10.67 -17.91 3.61
CA ALA A 391 -10.59 -16.72 2.76
C ALA A 391 -9.88 -17.02 1.43
N VAL A 392 -8.77 -17.78 1.46
CA VAL A 392 -8.04 -18.22 0.25
C VAL A 392 -8.92 -19.13 -0.62
N GLU A 393 -9.66 -20.07 -0.03
CA GLU A 393 -10.58 -20.93 -0.78
C GLU A 393 -11.71 -20.16 -1.45
N ILE A 394 -12.32 -19.20 -0.74
CA ILE A 394 -13.36 -18.30 -1.29
C ILE A 394 -12.78 -17.51 -2.47
N SER A 395 -11.59 -16.96 -2.31
CA SER A 395 -10.89 -16.21 -3.36
C SER A 395 -10.61 -17.08 -4.59
N ILE A 396 -10.08 -18.29 -4.42
CA ILE A 396 -9.86 -19.26 -5.51
C ILE A 396 -11.16 -19.54 -6.26
N ALA A 397 -12.23 -19.80 -5.52
CA ALA A 397 -13.54 -20.07 -6.11
C ALA A 397 -14.07 -18.86 -6.91
N GLY A 398 -13.87 -17.63 -6.41
CA GLY A 398 -14.23 -16.39 -7.10
C GLY A 398 -13.45 -16.21 -8.40
N LEU A 399 -12.11 -16.40 -8.38
CA LEU A 399 -11.29 -16.33 -9.59
C LEU A 399 -11.68 -17.36 -10.65
N LYS A 400 -11.99 -18.59 -10.23
CA LYS A 400 -12.49 -19.64 -11.14
C LYS A 400 -13.81 -19.27 -11.79
N ARG A 401 -14.77 -18.69 -11.05
CA ARG A 401 -16.06 -18.22 -11.61
C ARG A 401 -15.88 -17.00 -12.51
N ARG A 402 -14.96 -16.09 -12.16
CA ARG A 402 -14.57 -14.95 -13.00
C ARG A 402 -14.01 -15.41 -14.34
N ALA A 403 -13.39 -16.59 -14.42
CA ALA A 403 -12.97 -17.31 -15.62
C ALA A 403 -12.09 -16.50 -16.60
N ARG A 404 -11.28 -15.57 -16.09
CA ARG A 404 -10.27 -14.86 -16.90
C ARG A 404 -9.10 -15.80 -17.17
N ARG A 405 -8.83 -16.06 -18.45
CA ARG A 405 -7.80 -17.03 -18.88
C ARG A 405 -6.69 -16.35 -19.67
N ASN A 406 -5.46 -16.83 -19.49
CA ASN A 406 -4.33 -16.47 -20.35
C ASN A 406 -4.37 -17.26 -21.68
N ALA A 407 -3.37 -17.04 -22.53
CA ALA A 407 -3.26 -17.71 -23.84
C ALA A 407 -3.11 -19.24 -23.71
N ASP A 408 -2.60 -19.75 -22.59
CA ASP A 408 -2.43 -21.19 -22.30
C ASP A 408 -3.71 -21.80 -21.69
N GLY A 409 -4.79 -21.02 -21.55
CA GLY A 409 -6.07 -21.47 -20.99
C GLY A 409 -6.11 -21.55 -19.47
N GLN A 410 -5.06 -21.12 -18.76
CA GLN A 410 -5.00 -21.10 -17.30
C GLN A 410 -5.79 -19.91 -16.76
N ASP A 411 -6.60 -20.12 -15.73
CA ASP A 411 -7.29 -19.06 -15.02
C ASP A 411 -6.39 -18.38 -13.97
N GLU A 412 -6.91 -17.33 -13.34
CA GLU A 412 -6.15 -16.51 -12.39
C GLU A 412 -5.92 -17.20 -11.03
N SER A 413 -6.58 -18.33 -10.74
CA SER A 413 -6.49 -18.97 -9.42
C SER A 413 -5.10 -19.51 -9.08
N GLY A 414 -4.29 -19.84 -10.09
CA GLY A 414 -2.90 -20.29 -9.90
C GLY A 414 -2.00 -19.26 -9.20
N PHE A 415 -2.31 -17.98 -9.30
CA PHE A 415 -1.56 -16.94 -8.55
C PHE A 415 -1.73 -17.03 -7.02
N LEU A 416 -2.70 -17.80 -6.54
CA LEU A 416 -2.92 -18.04 -5.11
C LEU A 416 -2.18 -19.28 -4.57
N ASP A 417 -1.46 -20.04 -5.38
CA ASP A 417 -0.77 -21.26 -4.92
C ASP A 417 0.26 -20.96 -3.81
N VAL A 418 0.95 -19.81 -3.90
CA VAL A 418 1.86 -19.37 -2.84
C VAL A 418 1.15 -19.11 -1.51
N LEU A 419 -0.10 -18.63 -1.53
CA LEU A 419 -0.89 -18.42 -0.30
C LEU A 419 -1.41 -19.77 0.25
N ARG A 420 -1.77 -20.71 -0.62
CA ARG A 420 -2.13 -22.08 -0.21
C ARG A 420 -0.95 -22.75 0.50
N GLU A 421 0.25 -22.67 -0.06
CA GLU A 421 1.46 -23.19 0.57
C GLU A 421 1.70 -22.60 1.97
N ILE A 422 1.51 -21.27 2.13
CA ILE A 422 1.62 -20.58 3.42
C ILE A 422 0.58 -21.11 4.41
N VAL A 423 -0.67 -21.26 3.98
CA VAL A 423 -1.75 -21.82 4.80
C VAL A 423 -1.46 -23.27 5.15
N ASP A 424 -1.10 -24.11 4.17
CA ASP A 424 -0.87 -25.56 4.36
C ASP A 424 0.32 -25.84 5.30
N SER A 425 1.40 -25.08 5.14
CA SER A 425 2.57 -25.19 6.02
C SER A 425 2.35 -24.54 7.39
N GLY A 426 1.46 -23.57 7.51
CA GLY A 426 1.28 -22.73 8.70
C GLY A 426 2.51 -21.85 9.00
N LEU A 427 3.39 -21.65 8.02
CA LEU A 427 4.61 -20.85 8.17
C LEU A 427 4.55 -19.62 7.25
N THR A 428 4.60 -18.46 7.86
CA THR A 428 4.71 -17.19 7.15
C THR A 428 6.10 -17.01 6.51
N PRO A 429 6.25 -16.12 5.50
CA PRO A 429 7.56 -15.73 4.98
C PRO A 429 8.53 -15.24 6.06
N ALA A 430 8.03 -14.50 7.04
CA ALA A 430 8.84 -14.02 8.19
C ALA A 430 9.40 -15.17 9.02
N GLU A 431 8.59 -16.20 9.35
CA GLU A 431 9.04 -17.35 10.12
C GLU A 431 10.09 -18.19 9.37
N ARG A 432 9.93 -18.32 8.04
CA ARG A 432 10.95 -18.97 7.20
C ARG A 432 12.29 -18.23 7.26
N LYS A 433 12.27 -16.88 7.18
CA LYS A 433 13.49 -16.07 7.30
C LYS A 433 14.09 -16.11 8.70
N LEU A 434 13.27 -16.13 9.76
CA LEU A 434 13.75 -16.34 11.13
C LEU A 434 14.44 -17.68 11.32
N ALA A 435 13.88 -18.77 10.74
CA ALA A 435 14.53 -20.07 10.77
C ALA A 435 15.88 -20.07 10.05
N LEU A 436 16.00 -19.38 8.92
CA LEU A 436 17.27 -19.20 8.22
C LEU A 436 18.26 -18.37 9.05
N PHE A 437 17.81 -17.29 9.71
CA PHE A 437 18.63 -16.44 10.56
C PHE A 437 19.25 -17.21 11.72
N HIS A 438 18.45 -17.99 12.44
CA HIS A 438 18.92 -18.81 13.57
C HIS A 438 19.69 -20.09 13.13
N GLY A 439 19.59 -20.48 11.88
CA GLY A 439 20.26 -21.63 11.29
C GLY A 439 21.38 -21.22 10.35
N ARG A 440 21.14 -21.42 9.03
CA ARG A 440 22.14 -21.29 7.96
C ARG A 440 22.82 -19.91 7.88
N TRP A 441 22.14 -18.83 8.27
CA TRP A 441 22.69 -17.47 8.23
C TRP A 441 23.53 -17.10 9.46
N ASN A 442 23.63 -17.98 10.46
CA ASN A 442 24.45 -17.77 11.66
C ASN A 442 24.26 -16.42 12.35
N GLY A 443 23.02 -15.94 12.44
CA GLY A 443 22.68 -14.66 13.09
C GLY A 443 22.99 -13.43 12.26
N SER A 444 23.20 -13.54 10.96
CA SER A 444 23.35 -12.40 10.03
C SER A 444 22.12 -12.23 9.17
N VAL A 445 21.69 -10.99 8.90
CA VAL A 445 20.64 -10.66 7.93
C VAL A 445 21.18 -10.44 6.51
N ASP A 446 22.50 -10.37 6.32
CA ASP A 446 23.11 -10.05 5.04
C ASP A 446 22.72 -11.02 3.90
N PRO A 447 22.54 -12.34 4.15
CA PRO A 447 22.07 -13.24 3.11
C PRO A 447 20.69 -12.92 2.54
N VAL A 448 19.85 -12.15 3.25
CA VAL A 448 18.56 -11.69 2.73
C VAL A 448 18.73 -10.94 1.40
N PHE A 449 19.74 -10.09 1.31
CA PHE A 449 20.01 -9.25 0.13
C PHE A 449 20.48 -10.06 -1.09
N ALA A 450 21.01 -11.25 -0.88
CA ALA A 450 21.41 -12.13 -1.97
C ALA A 450 20.33 -13.15 -2.34
N GLU A 451 19.60 -13.67 -1.35
CA GLU A 451 18.68 -14.79 -1.54
C GLU A 451 17.23 -14.37 -1.86
N PHE A 452 16.85 -13.13 -1.50
CA PHE A 452 15.49 -12.62 -1.64
C PHE A 452 15.40 -11.30 -2.43
N ALA A 453 16.48 -10.85 -3.06
CA ALA A 453 16.43 -9.77 -4.05
C ALA A 453 15.68 -10.18 -5.32
N TYR A 454 15.19 -9.19 -6.06
CA TYR A 454 14.58 -9.37 -7.39
C TYR A 454 15.62 -9.60 -8.45
#